data_3458d612feae661a1448d093f1ca78f5
#
_entry.id   3458d612feae661a1448d093f1ca78f5
#
_cell.length_a   1.000
_cell.length_b   1.000
_cell.length_c   1.000
_cell.angle_alpha   90.00
_cell.angle_beta   90.00
_cell.angle_gamma   90.00
#
_symmetry.space_group_name_H-M   'P 1'
#
loop_
_entity.id
_entity.type
_entity.pdbx_description
1 polymer ?
#
loop_
_entity_poly.entity_id
_entity_poly.type
_entity_poly.pdbx_seq_one_letter_code
_entity_poly.pdbx_strand_id
1 'polypeptide(L)'
;MINIYIVADIFGITPALLALKDELATSLALANKSVSFTLVDPYQGQQMNFDDEASAYAYFMEHVGIEKYGQHLYSVLAKQATHISSKSQNFLKDKTRAKTIVIGFSVGASAMWSISNKADLNIDQAIYFYGSQIRHFSDIHPKIESTVILPKREEHFDVDTLQATLENLPLISIKRSRFFHGFMNKNSINFDPQAYRTYNAWLFEEVSRPRGLLS
;
A
#
# COMPACT_ATOMS: atom_id res chain seq x y z
N MET A 1 4.58 -15.52 11.21
CA MET A 1 3.46 -15.29 10.27
C MET A 1 3.45 -13.84 9.85
N ILE A 2 3.20 -13.54 8.59
CA ILE A 2 3.13 -12.18 8.04
C ILE A 2 1.75 -12.00 7.40
N ASN A 3 1.04 -10.94 7.74
CA ASN A 3 -0.22 -10.55 7.11
C ASN A 3 0.07 -9.39 6.16
N ILE A 4 -0.23 -9.56 4.88
CA ILE A 4 0.01 -8.57 3.84
C ILE A 4 -1.34 -8.11 3.29
N TYR A 5 -1.57 -6.80 3.38
CA TYR A 5 -2.70 -6.13 2.72
C TYR A 5 -2.19 -5.44 1.48
N ILE A 6 -2.81 -5.72 0.34
CA ILE A 6 -2.55 -5.00 -0.90
C ILE A 6 -3.76 -4.12 -1.19
N VAL A 7 -3.54 -2.83 -1.24
CA VAL A 7 -4.57 -1.80 -1.45
C VAL A 7 -4.48 -1.35 -2.91
N ALA A 8 -5.49 -1.71 -3.68
CA ALA A 8 -5.55 -1.53 -5.13
C ALA A 8 -5.59 -0.05 -5.54
N ASP A 9 -5.22 0.20 -6.78
CA ASP A 9 -5.42 1.48 -7.45
C ASP A 9 -6.86 1.65 -8.01
N ILE A 10 -7.03 2.61 -8.91
CA ILE A 10 -8.33 2.94 -9.53
C ILE A 10 -8.96 1.80 -10.34
N PHE A 11 -8.18 0.80 -10.74
CA PHE A 11 -8.71 -0.34 -11.51
C PHE A 11 -9.31 -1.43 -10.62
N GLY A 12 -9.10 -1.37 -9.30
CA GLY A 12 -9.56 -2.40 -8.36
C GLY A 12 -8.78 -3.71 -8.46
N ILE A 13 -9.45 -4.84 -8.21
CA ILE A 13 -8.82 -6.16 -8.28
C ILE A 13 -8.77 -6.63 -9.73
N THR A 14 -7.62 -6.46 -10.36
CA THR A 14 -7.36 -6.87 -11.75
C THR A 14 -6.55 -8.16 -11.82
N PRO A 15 -6.51 -8.85 -12.96
CA PRO A 15 -5.59 -9.95 -13.18
C PRO A 15 -4.11 -9.56 -12.97
N ALA A 16 -3.75 -8.31 -13.28
CA ALA A 16 -2.41 -7.77 -13.04
C ALA A 16 -2.06 -7.69 -11.54
N LEU A 17 -3.01 -7.22 -10.70
CA LEU A 17 -2.84 -7.17 -9.26
C LEU A 17 -2.78 -8.57 -8.63
N LEU A 18 -3.61 -9.48 -9.13
CA LEU A 18 -3.59 -10.89 -8.71
C LEU A 18 -2.24 -11.54 -9.03
N ALA A 19 -1.70 -11.30 -10.24
CA ALA A 19 -0.38 -11.80 -10.63
C ALA A 19 0.74 -11.26 -9.70
N LEU A 20 0.74 -9.97 -9.36
CA LEU A 20 1.69 -9.39 -8.41
C LEU A 20 1.62 -10.08 -7.05
N LYS A 21 0.42 -10.27 -6.52
CA LYS A 21 0.18 -10.99 -5.26
C LYS A 21 0.72 -12.43 -5.33
N ASP A 22 0.45 -13.16 -6.42
CA ASP A 22 0.84 -14.56 -6.57
C ASP A 22 2.36 -14.72 -6.74
N GLU A 23 3.01 -13.82 -7.47
CA GLU A 23 4.47 -13.77 -7.60
C GLU A 23 5.16 -13.52 -6.24
N LEU A 24 4.64 -12.55 -5.46
CA LEU A 24 5.16 -12.27 -4.12
C LEU A 24 4.89 -13.44 -3.16
N ALA A 25 3.70 -14.03 -3.20
CA ALA A 25 3.34 -15.20 -2.41
C ALA A 25 4.25 -16.40 -2.69
N THR A 26 4.54 -16.66 -3.96
CA THR A 26 5.44 -17.73 -4.40
C THR A 26 6.85 -17.51 -3.87
N SER A 27 7.39 -16.30 -4.02
CA SER A 27 8.73 -15.94 -3.53
C SER A 27 8.85 -16.12 -2.01
N LEU A 28 7.83 -15.70 -1.26
CA LEU A 28 7.81 -15.83 0.19
C LEU A 28 7.67 -17.30 0.64
N ALA A 29 6.86 -18.09 -0.07
CA ALA A 29 6.71 -19.53 0.19
C ALA A 29 8.03 -20.28 -0.04
N LEU A 30 8.75 -19.99 -1.13
CA LEU A 30 10.08 -20.54 -1.42
C LEU A 30 11.12 -20.19 -0.32
N ALA A 31 10.96 -19.04 0.32
CA ALA A 31 11.78 -18.62 1.46
C ALA A 31 11.25 -19.14 2.82
N ASN A 32 10.33 -20.11 2.82
CA ASN A 32 9.70 -20.68 4.01
C ASN A 32 9.03 -19.64 4.93
N LYS A 33 8.48 -18.57 4.36
CA LYS A 33 7.71 -17.56 5.10
C LYS A 33 6.24 -17.94 5.12
N SER A 34 5.65 -18.00 6.31
CA SER A 34 4.20 -18.16 6.46
C SER A 34 3.52 -16.81 6.26
N VAL A 35 2.71 -16.67 5.22
CA VAL A 35 2.06 -15.41 4.84
C VAL A 35 0.57 -15.58 4.57
N SER A 36 -0.22 -14.54 4.83
CA SER A 36 -1.59 -14.38 4.35
C SER A 36 -1.72 -13.07 3.57
N PHE A 37 -2.53 -13.08 2.53
CA PHE A 37 -2.81 -11.90 1.72
C PHE A 37 -4.29 -11.51 1.83
N THR A 38 -4.53 -10.21 1.94
CA THR A 38 -5.86 -9.60 1.83
C THR A 38 -5.78 -8.51 0.76
N LEU A 39 -6.60 -8.60 -0.26
CA LEU A 39 -6.75 -7.54 -1.25
C LEU A 39 -7.87 -6.60 -0.81
N VAL A 40 -7.62 -5.31 -0.86
CA VAL A 40 -8.60 -4.27 -0.57
C VAL A 40 -8.69 -3.37 -1.80
N ASP A 41 -9.88 -3.18 -2.32
CA ASP A 41 -10.13 -2.38 -3.51
C ASP A 41 -11.26 -1.37 -3.28
N PRO A 42 -11.32 -0.30 -4.07
CA PRO A 42 -12.31 0.76 -3.86
C PRO A 42 -13.75 0.34 -4.19
N TYR A 43 -13.94 -0.78 -4.89
CA TYR A 43 -15.23 -1.23 -5.41
C TYR A 43 -15.79 -2.46 -4.69
N GLN A 44 -15.16 -2.86 -3.57
CA GLN A 44 -15.59 -3.97 -2.71
C GLN A 44 -15.75 -5.31 -3.46
N GLY A 45 -14.85 -5.59 -4.38
CA GLY A 45 -14.83 -6.82 -5.18
C GLY A 45 -15.63 -6.76 -6.47
N GLN A 46 -16.31 -5.66 -6.76
CA GLN A 46 -16.99 -5.48 -8.05
C GLN A 46 -15.95 -5.27 -9.16
N GLN A 47 -16.05 -6.05 -10.23
CA GLN A 47 -15.22 -5.88 -11.43
C GLN A 47 -15.78 -4.75 -12.29
N MET A 48 -14.98 -3.72 -12.50
CA MET A 48 -15.42 -2.50 -13.16
C MET A 48 -15.18 -2.52 -14.68
N ASN A 49 -14.15 -3.24 -15.16
CA ASN A 49 -13.80 -3.37 -16.57
C ASN A 49 -13.68 -2.02 -17.30
N PHE A 50 -12.95 -1.07 -16.71
CA PHE A 50 -12.73 0.24 -17.33
C PHE A 50 -11.91 0.11 -18.62
N ASP A 51 -12.28 0.87 -19.63
CA ASP A 51 -11.61 0.89 -20.93
C ASP A 51 -10.24 1.60 -20.87
N ASP A 52 -10.12 2.61 -19.99
CA ASP A 52 -8.90 3.41 -19.86
C ASP A 52 -8.74 3.98 -18.44
N GLU A 53 -7.56 4.57 -18.18
CA GLU A 53 -7.19 5.15 -16.88
C GLU A 53 -8.00 6.43 -16.56
N ALA A 54 -8.36 7.22 -17.57
CA ALA A 54 -9.11 8.46 -17.37
C ALA A 54 -10.55 8.18 -16.91
N SER A 55 -11.22 7.22 -17.54
CA SER A 55 -12.57 6.78 -17.15
C SER A 55 -12.57 6.13 -15.76
N ALA A 56 -11.56 5.31 -15.45
CA ALA A 56 -11.40 4.71 -14.12
C ALA A 56 -11.19 5.76 -13.04
N TYR A 57 -10.35 6.77 -13.30
CA TYR A 57 -10.09 7.86 -12.36
C TYR A 57 -11.31 8.74 -12.14
N ALA A 58 -12.02 9.13 -13.22
CA ALA A 58 -13.24 9.91 -13.13
C ALA A 58 -14.31 9.20 -12.30
N TYR A 59 -14.54 7.91 -12.57
CA TYR A 59 -15.48 7.10 -11.81
C TYR A 59 -15.08 7.00 -10.31
N PHE A 60 -13.81 6.72 -10.03
CA PHE A 60 -13.31 6.66 -8.67
C PHE A 60 -13.55 7.97 -7.91
N MET A 61 -13.23 9.11 -8.52
CA MET A 61 -13.40 10.41 -7.87
C MET A 61 -14.87 10.76 -7.61
N GLU A 62 -15.76 10.42 -8.55
CA GLU A 62 -17.19 10.72 -8.44
C GLU A 62 -17.91 9.82 -7.41
N HIS A 63 -17.59 8.51 -7.39
CA HIS A 63 -18.38 7.53 -6.64
C HIS A 63 -17.72 7.06 -5.35
N VAL A 64 -16.41 7.14 -5.24
CA VAL A 64 -15.64 6.65 -4.08
C VAL A 64 -14.86 7.77 -3.40
N GLY A 65 -13.81 8.26 -4.03
CA GLY A 65 -12.88 9.23 -3.45
C GLY A 65 -11.95 8.65 -2.38
N ILE A 66 -10.90 9.41 -2.05
CA ILE A 66 -9.84 8.96 -1.13
C ILE A 66 -10.36 8.70 0.28
N GLU A 67 -11.23 9.57 0.81
CA GLU A 67 -11.70 9.47 2.19
C GLU A 67 -12.56 8.23 2.41
N LYS A 68 -13.53 7.95 1.53
CA LYS A 68 -14.37 6.74 1.65
C LYS A 68 -13.54 5.47 1.48
N TYR A 69 -12.56 5.49 0.57
CA TYR A 69 -11.67 4.37 0.39
C TYR A 69 -10.79 4.15 1.63
N GLY A 70 -10.27 5.22 2.24
CA GLY A 70 -9.56 5.17 3.51
C GLY A 70 -10.43 4.59 4.64
N GLN A 71 -11.69 5.02 4.76
CA GLN A 71 -12.65 4.48 5.73
C GLN A 71 -12.94 2.99 5.51
N HIS A 72 -13.07 2.57 4.25
CA HIS A 72 -13.24 1.14 3.91
C HIS A 72 -12.01 0.34 4.35
N LEU A 73 -10.81 0.78 3.98
CA LEU A 73 -9.55 0.15 4.39
C LEU A 73 -9.43 0.09 5.92
N TYR A 74 -9.72 1.18 6.62
CA TYR A 74 -9.72 1.21 8.08
C TYR A 74 -10.64 0.12 8.66
N SER A 75 -11.86 -0.01 8.14
CA SER A 75 -12.82 -1.02 8.58
C SER A 75 -12.32 -2.45 8.38
N VAL A 76 -11.61 -2.71 7.27
CA VAL A 76 -11.01 -4.02 6.99
C VAL A 76 -9.89 -4.33 7.98
N LEU A 77 -9.01 -3.36 8.25
CA LEU A 77 -7.87 -3.51 9.18
C LEU A 77 -8.34 -3.66 10.64
N ALA A 78 -9.33 -2.89 11.07
CA ALA A 78 -9.88 -2.93 12.43
C ALA A 78 -10.56 -4.27 12.76
N LYS A 79 -11.29 -4.86 11.81
CA LYS A 79 -11.94 -6.18 11.99
C LYS A 79 -10.91 -7.27 12.29
N GLN A 80 -9.73 -7.21 11.70
CA GLN A 80 -8.70 -8.22 11.98
C GLN A 80 -8.05 -8.02 13.34
N ALA A 81 -7.90 -6.80 13.82
CA ALA A 81 -7.39 -6.51 15.14
C ALA A 81 -8.30 -7.13 16.25
N THR A 82 -9.61 -7.08 16.06
CA THR A 82 -10.58 -7.68 17.01
C THR A 82 -10.55 -9.20 16.99
N HIS A 83 -10.37 -9.85 15.84
CA HIS A 83 -10.23 -11.31 15.76
C HIS A 83 -8.98 -11.84 16.47
N ILE A 84 -7.90 -11.07 16.50
CA ILE A 84 -6.66 -11.43 17.21
C ILE A 84 -6.84 -11.26 18.71
N SER A 85 -7.54 -10.21 19.16
CA SER A 85 -7.78 -9.91 20.57
C SER A 85 -8.69 -10.93 21.26
N SER A 86 -9.68 -11.47 20.57
CA SER A 86 -10.60 -12.46 21.11
C SER A 86 -9.99 -13.85 21.35
N LYS A 87 -8.89 -14.17 20.70
CA LYS A 87 -8.20 -15.49 20.80
C LYS A 87 -7.08 -15.56 21.84
N SER A 88 -6.72 -14.48 22.53
CA SER A 88 -5.63 -14.54 23.51
C SER A 88 -5.72 -13.48 24.60
N GLN A 89 -6.08 -13.92 25.81
CA GLN A 89 -6.09 -13.13 27.05
C GLN A 89 -4.75 -13.20 27.85
N ASN A 90 -3.59 -13.23 27.22
CA ASN A 90 -2.31 -13.32 27.95
C ASN A 90 -1.34 -12.19 27.60
N PHE A 91 -0.79 -11.55 28.62
CA PHE A 91 0.10 -10.37 28.67
C PHE A 91 1.50 -10.53 28.04
N LEU A 92 1.83 -11.63 27.35
CA LEU A 92 3.12 -11.87 26.69
C LEU A 92 3.08 -11.63 25.17
N LYS A 93 2.15 -10.79 24.70
CA LYS A 93 1.63 -10.77 23.32
C LYS A 93 2.44 -10.08 22.25
N ASP A 94 3.40 -9.22 22.57
CA ASP A 94 3.99 -8.35 21.53
C ASP A 94 4.97 -9.09 20.58
N LYS A 95 5.67 -10.10 21.07
CA LYS A 95 6.67 -10.85 20.27
C LYS A 95 6.08 -11.98 19.40
N THR A 96 4.84 -12.41 19.67
CA THR A 96 4.20 -13.54 18.95
C THR A 96 3.13 -13.12 17.93
N ARG A 97 2.77 -11.84 17.91
CA ARG A 97 1.82 -11.29 16.93
C ARG A 97 2.37 -11.40 15.51
N ALA A 98 1.54 -11.77 14.54
CA ALA A 98 1.91 -11.73 13.13
C ALA A 98 2.34 -10.31 12.71
N LYS A 99 3.40 -10.18 11.89
CA LYS A 99 3.79 -8.90 11.28
C LYS A 99 2.70 -8.49 10.29
N THR A 100 2.20 -7.27 10.38
CA THR A 100 1.19 -6.72 9.46
C THR A 100 1.83 -5.66 8.57
N ILE A 101 1.75 -5.86 7.27
CA ILE A 101 2.29 -4.96 6.26
C ILE A 101 1.16 -4.52 5.33
N VAL A 102 1.10 -3.24 5.01
CA VAL A 102 0.13 -2.69 4.05
C VAL A 102 0.88 -2.09 2.88
N ILE A 103 0.54 -2.52 1.66
CA ILE A 103 1.15 -2.06 0.41
C ILE A 103 0.06 -1.42 -0.42
N GLY A 104 0.17 -0.13 -0.70
CA GLY A 104 -0.83 0.61 -1.47
C GLY A 104 -0.27 1.15 -2.78
N PHE A 105 -1.12 1.20 -3.80
CA PHE A 105 -0.78 1.71 -5.12
C PHE A 105 -1.69 2.90 -5.49
N SER A 106 -1.10 4.00 -5.98
CA SER A 106 -1.82 5.18 -6.50
C SER A 106 -2.88 5.71 -5.50
N VAL A 107 -4.17 5.69 -5.83
CA VAL A 107 -5.25 6.08 -4.92
C VAL A 107 -5.34 5.19 -3.68
N GLY A 108 -4.98 3.92 -3.79
CA GLY A 108 -4.88 3.02 -2.64
C GLY A 108 -3.77 3.42 -1.67
N ALA A 109 -2.61 3.85 -2.18
CA ALA A 109 -1.56 4.43 -1.36
C ALA A 109 -2.04 5.72 -0.67
N SER A 110 -2.75 6.58 -1.38
CA SER A 110 -3.29 7.83 -0.83
C SER A 110 -4.39 7.58 0.21
N ALA A 111 -5.27 6.60 -0.03
CA ALA A 111 -6.29 6.17 0.93
C ALA A 111 -5.66 5.59 2.22
N MET A 112 -4.59 4.79 2.07
CA MET A 112 -3.82 4.28 3.21
C MET A 112 -3.15 5.41 3.99
N TRP A 113 -2.61 6.42 3.29
CA TRP A 113 -2.02 7.61 3.93
C TRP A 113 -3.05 8.36 4.77
N SER A 114 -4.27 8.55 4.26
CA SER A 114 -5.34 9.32 4.95
C SER A 114 -5.73 8.76 6.31
N ILE A 115 -5.40 7.51 6.60
CA ILE A 115 -5.68 6.84 7.88
C ILE A 115 -4.43 6.50 8.70
N SER A 116 -3.24 6.83 8.20
CA SER A 116 -1.94 6.39 8.77
C SER A 116 -1.62 6.97 10.16
N ASN A 117 -2.32 8.03 10.57
CA ASN A 117 -2.21 8.62 11.91
C ASN A 117 -3.12 7.97 12.96
N LYS A 118 -3.95 6.98 12.59
CA LYS A 118 -4.84 6.28 13.52
C LYS A 118 -4.02 5.37 14.46
N ALA A 119 -4.12 5.62 15.77
CA ALA A 119 -3.30 4.94 16.77
C ALA A 119 -3.72 3.48 17.05
N ASP A 120 -4.92 3.13 16.68
CA ASP A 120 -5.53 1.80 16.90
C ASP A 120 -5.26 0.81 15.75
N LEU A 121 -4.60 1.25 14.68
CA LEU A 121 -4.16 0.37 13.61
C LEU A 121 -2.89 -0.40 14.02
N ASN A 122 -3.02 -1.72 14.06
CA ASN A 122 -1.90 -2.63 14.36
C ASN A 122 -1.10 -2.97 13.10
N ILE A 123 -0.53 -1.96 12.45
CA ILE A 123 0.31 -2.08 11.25
C ILE A 123 1.77 -1.89 11.66
N ASP A 124 2.64 -2.80 11.23
CA ASP A 124 4.08 -2.72 11.50
C ASP A 124 4.83 -1.94 10.42
N GLN A 125 4.34 -1.99 9.18
CA GLN A 125 5.00 -1.33 8.05
C GLN A 125 3.98 -0.96 6.98
N ALA A 126 4.14 0.21 6.38
CA ALA A 126 3.34 0.70 5.26
C ALA A 126 4.24 1.05 4.07
N ILE A 127 3.85 0.63 2.86
CA ILE A 127 4.59 0.89 1.62
C ILE A 127 3.64 1.56 0.63
N TYR A 128 4.00 2.76 0.21
CA TYR A 128 3.17 3.63 -0.62
C TYR A 128 3.81 3.79 -2.00
N PHE A 129 3.23 3.18 -3.03
CA PHE A 129 3.67 3.36 -4.41
C PHE A 129 2.91 4.50 -5.08
N TYR A 130 3.65 5.51 -5.51
CA TYR A 130 3.17 6.66 -6.30
C TYR A 130 1.81 7.21 -5.87
N GLY A 131 1.62 7.42 -4.55
CA GLY A 131 0.40 7.98 -3.98
C GLY A 131 0.30 9.48 -4.24
N SER A 132 -0.12 9.89 -5.43
CA SER A 132 -0.11 11.29 -5.87
C SER A 132 -1.04 12.20 -5.06
N GLN A 133 -2.16 11.65 -4.53
CA GLN A 133 -3.10 12.42 -3.72
C GLN A 133 -2.63 12.66 -2.28
N ILE A 134 -1.51 12.07 -1.84
CA ILE A 134 -0.88 12.33 -0.54
C ILE A 134 -0.61 13.83 -0.36
N ARG A 135 -0.32 14.57 -1.43
CA ARG A 135 -0.12 16.02 -1.42
C ARG A 135 -1.27 16.82 -0.79
N HIS A 136 -2.48 16.28 -0.79
CA HIS A 136 -3.66 16.91 -0.20
C HIS A 136 -3.89 16.53 1.27
N PHE A 137 -3.05 15.64 1.81
CA PHE A 137 -3.10 15.12 3.18
C PHE A 137 -1.73 15.27 3.87
N SER A 138 -0.98 16.30 3.52
CA SER A 138 0.38 16.53 4.03
C SER A 138 0.43 16.95 5.51
N ASP A 139 -0.70 17.33 6.09
CA ASP A 139 -0.90 17.58 7.51
C ASP A 139 -1.03 16.27 8.34
N ILE A 140 -1.22 15.14 7.69
CA ILE A 140 -1.24 13.84 8.36
C ILE A 140 0.20 13.41 8.66
N HIS A 141 0.45 13.13 9.93
CA HIS A 141 1.71 12.57 10.42
C HIS A 141 1.53 11.08 10.70
N PRO A 142 2.03 10.19 9.83
CA PRO A 142 1.93 8.75 10.01
C PRO A 142 2.51 8.28 11.33
N LYS A 143 1.83 7.34 11.99
CA LYS A 143 2.29 6.66 13.20
C LYS A 143 2.84 5.25 12.91
N ILE A 144 3.06 4.97 11.65
CA ILE A 144 3.46 3.66 11.11
C ILE A 144 4.79 3.86 10.39
N GLU A 145 5.74 2.95 10.59
CA GLU A 145 6.96 2.92 9.78
C GLU A 145 6.59 2.81 8.30
N SER A 146 7.02 3.79 7.50
CA SER A 146 6.48 4.04 6.18
C SER A 146 7.57 4.23 5.14
N THR A 147 7.45 3.56 4.01
CA THR A 147 8.28 3.82 2.83
C THR A 147 7.42 4.39 1.70
N VAL A 148 7.75 5.58 1.23
CA VAL A 148 7.05 6.24 0.12
C VAL A 148 7.91 6.18 -1.14
N ILE A 149 7.41 5.51 -2.18
CA ILE A 149 8.05 5.41 -3.48
C ILE A 149 7.43 6.48 -4.39
N LEU A 150 8.16 7.56 -4.63
CA LEU A 150 7.72 8.65 -5.49
C LEU A 150 8.10 8.36 -6.94
N PRO A 151 7.24 8.69 -7.92
CA PRO A 151 7.55 8.56 -9.33
C PRO A 151 8.57 9.62 -9.77
N LYS A 152 9.15 9.47 -10.95
CA LYS A 152 10.11 10.41 -11.53
C LYS A 152 9.52 11.82 -11.62
N ARG A 153 8.28 11.92 -12.09
CA ARG A 153 7.50 13.16 -12.20
C ARG A 153 6.01 12.86 -12.23
N GLU A 154 5.23 13.88 -11.99
CA GLU A 154 3.77 13.91 -12.19
C GLU A 154 3.40 15.09 -13.08
N GLU A 155 2.25 15.01 -13.76
CA GLU A 155 1.80 16.08 -14.67
C GLU A 155 1.12 17.23 -13.92
N HIS A 156 0.52 16.93 -12.77
CA HIS A 156 -0.38 17.85 -12.07
C HIS A 156 0.22 18.49 -10.82
N PHE A 157 1.46 18.11 -10.45
CA PHE A 157 2.15 18.70 -9.30
C PHE A 157 3.66 18.44 -9.35
N ASP A 158 4.39 19.24 -8.60
CA ASP A 158 5.84 19.06 -8.42
C ASP A 158 6.14 18.00 -7.36
N VAL A 159 6.73 16.89 -7.79
CA VAL A 159 7.09 15.76 -6.91
C VAL A 159 8.21 16.14 -5.95
N ASP A 160 9.09 17.08 -6.29
CA ASP A 160 10.17 17.53 -5.42
C ASP A 160 9.61 18.32 -4.23
N THR A 161 8.56 19.11 -4.46
CA THR A 161 7.82 19.79 -3.38
C THR A 161 7.17 18.79 -2.44
N LEU A 162 6.53 17.74 -2.96
CA LEU A 162 5.95 16.69 -2.11
C LEU A 162 7.04 15.96 -1.33
N GLN A 163 8.16 15.60 -1.96
CA GLN A 163 9.29 14.97 -1.31
C GLN A 163 9.79 15.82 -0.12
N ALA A 164 10.08 17.10 -0.35
CA ALA A 164 10.55 18.02 0.69
C ALA A 164 9.58 18.14 1.88
N THR A 165 8.27 18.06 1.60
CA THR A 165 7.25 18.06 2.65
C THR A 165 7.29 16.81 3.51
N LEU A 166 7.49 15.64 2.90
CA LEU A 166 7.44 14.35 3.58
C LEU A 166 8.75 13.99 4.28
N GLU A 167 9.91 14.44 3.78
CA GLU A 167 11.25 14.11 4.31
C GLU A 167 11.42 14.47 5.79
N ASN A 168 10.70 15.48 6.26
CA ASN A 168 10.80 15.95 7.66
C ASN A 168 9.86 15.20 8.61
N LEU A 169 9.02 14.29 8.09
CA LEU A 169 8.12 13.52 8.94
C LEU A 169 8.85 12.34 9.58
N PRO A 170 8.67 12.12 10.89
CA PRO A 170 9.23 10.94 11.54
C PRO A 170 8.63 9.66 10.94
N LEU A 171 9.37 8.57 10.99
CA LEU A 171 8.98 7.25 10.51
C LEU A 171 8.77 7.15 8.97
N ILE A 172 9.17 8.17 8.20
CA ILE A 172 9.05 8.18 6.76
C ILE A 172 10.42 7.98 6.11
N SER A 173 10.51 6.98 5.23
CA SER A 173 11.62 6.81 4.29
C SER A 173 11.13 7.07 2.88
N ILE A 174 11.85 7.89 2.11
CA ILE A 174 11.47 8.21 0.74
C ILE A 174 12.43 7.55 -0.23
N LYS A 175 11.86 6.94 -1.27
CA LYS A 175 12.60 6.42 -2.42
C LYS A 175 12.13 7.12 -3.69
N ARG A 176 13.02 7.85 -4.36
CA ARG A 176 12.73 8.42 -5.68
C ARG A 176 12.95 7.36 -6.75
N SER A 177 11.90 7.05 -7.50
CA SER A 177 12.03 6.16 -8.64
C SER A 177 12.42 6.95 -9.90
N ARG A 178 13.00 6.27 -10.89
CA ARG A 178 13.24 6.84 -12.23
C ARG A 178 12.07 6.60 -13.18
N PHE A 179 11.00 5.99 -12.70
CA PHE A 179 9.84 5.56 -13.48
C PHE A 179 8.64 6.49 -13.27
N PHE A 180 7.67 6.46 -14.19
CA PHE A 180 6.48 7.28 -14.12
C PHE A 180 5.39 6.65 -13.23
N HIS A 181 4.35 7.41 -12.91
CA HIS A 181 3.19 6.92 -12.17
C HIS A 181 2.62 5.65 -12.83
N GLY A 182 2.26 4.64 -12.04
CA GLY A 182 1.66 3.40 -12.55
C GLY A 182 2.66 2.34 -13.03
N PHE A 183 3.97 2.55 -12.89
CA PHE A 183 5.01 1.65 -13.40
C PHE A 183 4.90 0.18 -12.91
N MET A 184 4.22 -0.08 -11.81
CA MET A 184 3.96 -1.42 -11.29
C MET A 184 2.68 -2.07 -11.85
N ASN A 185 1.80 -1.29 -12.47
CA ASN A 185 0.50 -1.77 -12.95
C ASN A 185 0.54 -2.10 -14.44
N LYS A 186 0.33 -3.37 -14.81
CA LYS A 186 0.29 -3.83 -16.20
C LYS A 186 -0.86 -3.21 -17.03
N ASN A 187 -1.85 -2.59 -16.37
CA ASN A 187 -2.94 -1.88 -17.03
C ASN A 187 -2.61 -0.40 -17.28
N SER A 188 -1.52 0.13 -16.72
CA SER A 188 -1.11 1.52 -16.95
C SER A 188 -0.28 1.65 -18.23
N ILE A 189 -0.45 2.76 -18.95
CA ILE A 189 0.38 3.14 -20.10
C ILE A 189 1.86 3.29 -19.71
N ASN A 190 2.14 3.55 -18.43
CA ASN A 190 3.48 3.73 -17.89
C ASN A 190 4.08 2.43 -17.30
N PHE A 191 3.44 1.29 -17.53
CA PHE A 191 3.98 0.02 -17.05
C PHE A 191 5.41 -0.19 -17.57
N ASP A 192 6.33 -0.49 -16.66
CA ASP A 192 7.72 -0.80 -17.01
C ASP A 192 8.11 -2.17 -16.48
N PRO A 193 8.40 -3.15 -17.38
CA PRO A 193 8.76 -4.51 -16.97
C PRO A 193 10.04 -4.60 -16.13
N GLN A 194 11.00 -3.68 -16.32
CA GLN A 194 12.22 -3.65 -15.53
C GLN A 194 11.94 -3.12 -14.12
N ALA A 195 11.15 -2.03 -14.03
CA ALA A 195 10.68 -1.51 -12.76
C ALA A 195 9.91 -2.57 -11.97
N TYR A 196 8.97 -3.23 -12.63
CA TYR A 196 8.14 -4.27 -12.03
C TYR A 196 9.01 -5.38 -11.40
N ARG A 197 9.97 -5.92 -12.14
CA ARG A 197 10.90 -6.94 -11.61
C ARG A 197 11.73 -6.41 -10.45
N THR A 198 12.29 -5.20 -10.58
CA THR A 198 13.15 -4.59 -9.55
C THR A 198 12.39 -4.37 -8.25
N TYR A 199 11.20 -3.77 -8.34
CA TYR A 199 10.40 -3.46 -7.16
C TYR A 199 9.69 -4.68 -6.58
N ASN A 200 9.38 -5.71 -7.38
CA ASN A 200 8.86 -6.96 -6.85
C ASN A 200 9.93 -7.71 -6.02
N ALA A 201 11.17 -7.75 -6.51
CA ALA A 201 12.30 -8.28 -5.73
C ALA A 201 12.56 -7.45 -4.45
N TRP A 202 12.51 -6.13 -4.55
CA TRP A 202 12.64 -5.25 -3.39
C TRP A 202 11.49 -5.44 -2.38
N LEU A 203 10.24 -5.59 -2.83
CA LEU A 203 9.10 -5.90 -1.96
C LEU A 203 9.31 -7.20 -1.20
N PHE A 204 9.81 -8.24 -1.87
CA PHE A 204 10.15 -9.50 -1.21
C PHE A 204 11.15 -9.31 -0.07
N GLU A 205 12.22 -8.53 -0.30
CA GLU A 205 13.22 -8.22 0.73
C GLU A 205 12.61 -7.45 1.90
N GLU A 206 11.85 -6.38 1.62
CA GLU A 206 11.22 -5.54 2.64
C GLU A 206 10.23 -6.31 3.52
N VAL A 207 9.37 -7.11 2.89
CA VAL A 207 8.39 -7.94 3.58
C VAL A 207 9.05 -8.99 4.46
N SER A 208 10.17 -9.55 3.99
CA SER A 208 10.92 -10.61 4.66
C SER A 208 11.71 -10.14 5.88
N ARG A 209 11.95 -8.82 6.03
CA ARG A 209 12.72 -8.26 7.15
C ARG A 209 12.07 -8.55 8.50
N PRO A 210 12.84 -8.89 9.53
CA PRO A 210 12.35 -8.94 10.91
C PRO A 210 11.81 -7.59 11.37
N ARG A 211 10.92 -7.59 12.36
CA ARG A 211 10.48 -6.36 13.02
C ARG A 211 11.65 -5.59 13.65
N GLY A 212 11.63 -4.27 13.58
CA GLY A 212 12.52 -3.39 14.33
C GLY A 212 13.95 -3.27 13.80
N LEU A 213 14.23 -3.71 12.57
CA LEU A 213 15.47 -3.41 11.87
C LEU A 213 15.20 -2.27 10.88
N LEU A 214 15.44 -1.04 11.33
CA LEU A 214 15.48 0.14 10.48
C LEU A 214 16.62 0.01 9.45
N SER A 215 16.34 0.35 8.21
CA SER A 215 17.35 0.47 7.14
C SER A 215 18.04 1.81 7.21
#